data_c5e9ed48a52225d1d0bc7d877960743e
#
_entry.id   c5e9ed48a52225d1d0bc7d877960743e
#
_cell.length_a   1.000
_cell.length_b   1.000
_cell.length_c   1.000
_cell.angle_alpha   90.00
_cell.angle_beta   90.00
_cell.angle_gamma   90.00
#
_symmetry.space_group_name_H-M   'P 1'
#
loop_
_entity.id
_entity.type
_entity.pdbx_description
1 polymer ?
#
loop_
_entity_poly.entity_id
_entity_poly.type
_entity_poly.pdbx_seq_one_letter_code
_entity_poly.pdbx_strand_id
1 'polypeptide(L)'
;MIFVGDPGQLTLLDFLYNTRFAAQDGGHGKGKDMHGRRGKDLRIRVPVGTIVRLAESGDLLADIDEPGKEVVVAKGGAGGRGNARFATSVNQAPREHEPGQKVEPVDVELELKIVADIGLVGYPNAGKSTLLSDLTNANPKIGPYPFTTLHPVVGIMEYEDFKKLTIADIPGLVDGAHRNVGLGHEFLRHIERTRMLVYVLDMGGTDGRNPVDDLHALQQELDLYSEGLSGRAKLIIANKMDMEESEKNLEDLLKALNKTIPVFPMSAVLDPDFNEIKDVMRDLLSKCPDTPAVAVE
;
A
#
# COMPACT_ATOMS: atom_id res chain seq x y z
N MET A 1 21.49 -5.79 8.65
CA MET A 1 20.04 -5.92 8.45
C MET A 1 19.75 -5.50 7.03
N ILE A 2 18.96 -6.28 6.32
CA ILE A 2 18.72 -6.13 4.88
C ILE A 2 17.22 -6.14 4.64
N PHE A 3 16.69 -5.12 3.97
CA PHE A 3 15.33 -5.16 3.43
C PHE A 3 15.35 -5.79 2.04
N VAL A 4 14.32 -6.58 1.75
CA VAL A 4 14.18 -7.32 0.49
C VAL A 4 12.80 -7.06 -0.08
N GLY A 5 12.70 -6.56 -1.30
CA GLY A 5 11.44 -6.35 -2.00
C GLY A 5 10.77 -7.69 -2.34
N ASP A 6 9.62 -7.96 -1.75
CA ASP A 6 8.85 -9.19 -1.95
C ASP A 6 7.49 -8.87 -2.58
N PRO A 7 7.21 -9.32 -3.82
CA PRO A 7 5.90 -9.12 -4.45
C PRO A 7 4.77 -9.87 -3.74
N GLY A 8 5.09 -10.85 -2.88
CA GLY A 8 4.10 -11.52 -2.04
C GLY A 8 3.68 -10.71 -0.80
N GLN A 9 4.45 -9.67 -0.43
CA GLN A 9 4.12 -8.73 0.63
C GLN A 9 3.40 -7.54 -0.01
N LEU A 10 2.15 -7.32 0.35
CA LEU A 10 1.32 -6.27 -0.27
C LEU A 10 1.14 -5.04 0.61
N THR A 11 1.38 -5.16 1.91
CA THR A 11 1.13 -4.09 2.88
C THR A 11 2.24 -4.01 3.92
N LEU A 12 2.38 -2.84 4.56
CA LEU A 12 3.28 -2.63 5.70
C LEU A 12 2.63 -2.92 7.06
N LEU A 13 1.45 -3.54 7.09
CA LEU A 13 0.68 -3.78 8.32
C LEU A 13 1.44 -4.59 9.38
N ASP A 14 2.29 -5.52 8.98
CA ASP A 14 3.06 -6.34 9.90
C ASP A 14 4.06 -5.50 10.72
N PHE A 15 4.53 -4.37 10.17
CA PHE A 15 5.47 -3.45 10.81
C PHE A 15 4.84 -2.59 11.90
N LEU A 16 3.52 -2.49 11.94
CA LEU A 16 2.80 -1.80 13.02
C LEU A 16 2.80 -2.61 14.30
N TYR A 17 2.74 -3.93 14.18
CA TYR A 17 2.75 -4.84 15.32
C TYR A 17 4.18 -5.21 15.73
N ASN A 18 5.08 -5.31 14.75
CA ASN A 18 6.49 -5.64 14.95
C ASN A 18 7.35 -4.43 14.59
N THR A 19 7.60 -3.57 15.56
CA THR A 19 8.36 -2.32 15.37
C THR A 19 9.86 -2.47 15.64
N ARG A 20 10.31 -3.62 16.19
CA ARG A 20 11.70 -3.83 16.56
C ARG A 20 12.25 -5.10 15.95
N PHE A 21 13.34 -4.96 15.24
CA PHE A 21 14.04 -6.06 14.61
C PHE A 21 15.50 -6.07 15.08
N ALA A 22 16.00 -7.24 15.46
CA ALA A 22 17.39 -7.42 15.85
C ALA A 22 18.03 -8.56 15.06
N ALA A 23 19.15 -8.28 14.41
CA ALA A 23 19.97 -9.31 13.81
C ALA A 23 20.72 -10.10 14.90
N GLN A 24 21.16 -11.31 14.57
CA GLN A 24 21.92 -12.14 15.48
C GLN A 24 23.26 -11.48 15.84
N ASP A 25 23.56 -11.41 17.12
CA ASP A 25 24.84 -10.92 17.61
C ASP A 25 26.01 -11.80 17.14
N GLY A 26 27.12 -11.14 16.85
CA GLY A 26 28.39 -11.83 16.63
C GLY A 26 28.94 -12.40 17.94
N GLY A 27 29.72 -13.47 17.85
CA GLY A 27 30.43 -14.03 19.00
C GLY A 27 31.62 -13.16 19.38
N HIS A 28 31.95 -13.14 20.68
CA HIS A 28 33.19 -12.53 21.16
C HIS A 28 34.43 -13.30 20.65
N GLY A 29 35.53 -12.63 20.47
CA GLY A 29 36.82 -13.25 20.23
C GLY A 29 37.20 -14.21 21.37
N LYS A 30 37.76 -15.34 21.01
CA LYS A 30 38.15 -16.41 21.96
C LYS A 30 39.64 -16.62 21.95
N GLY A 31 40.16 -17.33 22.94
CA GLY A 31 41.53 -17.81 22.99
C GLY A 31 41.83 -18.79 21.84
N LYS A 32 43.11 -19.15 21.62
CA LYS A 32 43.56 -20.07 20.57
C LYS A 32 43.30 -19.61 19.12
N ASP A 33 43.56 -18.34 18.84
CA ASP A 33 43.43 -17.73 17.52
C ASP A 33 42.00 -17.81 16.90
N MET A 34 40.98 -17.90 17.74
CA MET A 34 39.61 -17.97 17.30
C MET A 34 38.98 -16.58 17.31
N HIS A 35 38.63 -16.11 16.11
CA HIS A 35 37.75 -14.96 15.92
C HIS A 35 36.31 -15.32 16.34
N GLY A 36 35.58 -14.35 16.86
CA GLY A 36 34.17 -14.50 17.12
C GLY A 36 33.40 -14.84 15.84
N ARG A 37 32.42 -15.75 15.93
CA ARG A 37 31.55 -16.08 14.78
C ARG A 37 30.77 -14.84 14.36
N ARG A 38 30.72 -14.56 13.06
CA ARG A 38 29.85 -13.52 12.50
C ARG A 38 28.39 -13.87 12.76
N GLY A 39 27.59 -12.90 13.22
CA GLY A 39 26.13 -13.01 13.28
C GLY A 39 25.55 -13.18 11.87
N LYS A 40 24.39 -13.85 11.79
CA LYS A 40 23.68 -13.99 10.53
C LYS A 40 23.01 -12.68 10.17
N ASP A 41 23.01 -12.35 8.89
CA ASP A 41 22.25 -11.22 8.37
C ASP A 41 20.75 -11.48 8.53
N LEU A 42 20.03 -10.50 9.08
CA LEU A 42 18.58 -10.53 9.14
C LEU A 42 18.03 -9.92 7.87
N ARG A 43 17.22 -10.71 7.14
CA ARG A 43 16.50 -10.30 5.95
C ARG A 43 15.05 -10.06 6.31
N ILE A 44 14.55 -8.88 6.04
CA ILE A 44 13.19 -8.46 6.31
C ILE A 44 12.52 -8.19 4.97
N ARG A 45 11.41 -8.87 4.73
CA ARG A 45 10.64 -8.71 3.50
C ARG A 45 9.76 -7.48 3.64
N VAL A 46 9.77 -6.65 2.59
CA VAL A 46 8.91 -5.46 2.49
C VAL A 46 8.21 -5.46 1.13
N PRO A 47 7.04 -4.81 1.01
CA PRO A 47 6.38 -4.65 -0.28
C PRO A 47 7.29 -3.98 -1.30
N VAL A 48 7.14 -4.35 -2.58
CA VAL A 48 7.74 -3.59 -3.68
C VAL A 48 7.10 -2.20 -3.74
N GLY A 49 7.91 -1.16 -3.93
CA GLY A 49 7.48 0.23 -3.84
C GLY A 49 7.64 0.85 -2.44
N THR A 50 8.36 0.17 -1.53
CA THR A 50 8.64 0.72 -0.20
C THR A 50 9.81 1.71 -0.24
N ILE A 51 9.57 2.91 0.25
CA ILE A 51 10.58 3.92 0.54
C ILE A 51 11.03 3.75 2.00
N VAL A 52 12.33 3.80 2.23
CA VAL A 52 12.95 3.73 3.55
C VAL A 52 13.64 5.05 3.82
N ARG A 53 13.26 5.73 4.89
CA ARG A 53 13.89 6.98 5.35
C ARG A 53 14.46 6.82 6.75
N LEU A 54 15.50 7.63 7.07
CA LEU A 54 15.93 7.80 8.46
C LEU A 54 14.87 8.60 9.23
N ALA A 55 14.43 8.09 10.37
CA ALA A 55 13.38 8.77 11.15
C ALA A 55 13.84 10.12 11.73
N GLU A 56 15.15 10.27 12.05
CA GLU A 56 15.71 11.49 12.65
C GLU A 56 15.87 12.63 11.64
N SER A 57 16.37 12.34 10.43
CA SER A 57 16.72 13.37 9.43
C SER A 57 15.75 13.43 8.25
N GLY A 58 14.91 12.42 8.08
CA GLY A 58 14.06 12.27 6.91
C GLY A 58 14.82 11.86 5.63
N ASP A 59 16.14 11.63 5.72
CA ASP A 59 16.95 11.29 4.57
C ASP A 59 16.53 9.97 3.93
N LEU A 60 16.48 9.95 2.61
CA LEU A 60 16.20 8.74 1.84
C LEU A 60 17.36 7.75 1.96
N LEU A 61 17.11 6.59 2.59
CA LEU A 61 18.06 5.50 2.65
C LEU A 61 17.94 4.54 1.46
N ALA A 62 16.71 4.26 1.05
CA ALA A 62 16.45 3.30 -0.01
C ALA A 62 15.08 3.52 -0.65
N ASP A 63 15.01 3.14 -1.91
CA ASP A 63 13.78 2.96 -2.68
C ASP A 63 13.78 1.51 -3.21
N ILE A 64 12.82 0.71 -2.75
CA ILE A 64 12.72 -0.72 -3.08
C ILE A 64 11.62 -0.90 -4.12
N ASP A 65 11.94 -0.56 -5.36
CA ASP A 65 11.04 -0.47 -6.51
C ASP A 65 10.97 -1.76 -7.35
N GLU A 66 11.88 -2.72 -7.10
CA GLU A 66 11.95 -3.96 -7.86
C GLU A 66 11.83 -5.21 -6.97
N PRO A 67 11.20 -6.29 -7.47
CA PRO A 67 11.18 -7.59 -6.79
C PRO A 67 12.59 -8.13 -6.56
N GLY A 68 12.86 -8.58 -5.34
CA GLY A 68 14.15 -9.14 -4.97
C GLY A 68 15.26 -8.12 -4.74
N LYS A 69 15.01 -6.82 -4.89
CA LYS A 69 15.99 -5.79 -4.58
C LYS A 69 16.34 -5.82 -3.09
N GLU A 70 17.63 -5.93 -2.80
CA GLU A 70 18.17 -5.98 -1.45
C GLU A 70 18.87 -4.67 -1.09
N VAL A 71 18.53 -4.12 0.06
CA VAL A 71 19.15 -2.89 0.57
C VAL A 71 19.61 -3.09 2.00
N VAL A 72 20.87 -2.74 2.27
CA VAL A 72 21.44 -2.79 3.62
C VAL A 72 21.04 -1.52 4.38
N VAL A 73 20.10 -1.66 5.31
CA VAL A 73 19.56 -0.54 6.11
C VAL A 73 20.42 -0.28 7.35
N ALA A 74 20.89 -1.34 8.02
CA ALA A 74 21.76 -1.20 9.15
C ALA A 74 22.91 -2.21 9.09
N LYS A 75 24.14 -1.74 9.36
CA LYS A 75 25.33 -2.58 9.40
C LYS A 75 25.62 -2.99 10.85
N GLY A 76 25.97 -4.26 11.05
CA GLY A 76 26.46 -4.74 12.34
C GLY A 76 27.87 -4.22 12.63
N GLY A 77 28.22 -4.19 13.90
CA GLY A 77 29.57 -3.84 14.34
C GLY A 77 30.63 -4.89 13.95
N ALA A 78 31.86 -4.48 13.92
CA ALA A 78 32.99 -5.37 13.70
C ALA A 78 33.15 -6.35 14.87
N GLY A 79 33.48 -7.59 14.57
CA GLY A 79 33.82 -8.57 15.59
C GLY A 79 35.13 -8.20 16.31
N GLY A 80 35.21 -8.45 17.62
CA GLY A 80 36.41 -8.22 18.38
C GLY A 80 37.56 -9.16 17.97
N ARG A 81 38.77 -8.66 18.07
CA ARG A 81 39.98 -9.44 17.77
C ARG A 81 40.25 -10.45 18.85
N GLY A 82 40.62 -11.67 18.50
CA GLY A 82 41.04 -12.69 19.44
C GLY A 82 42.45 -12.42 20.00
N ASN A 83 42.82 -13.10 21.06
CA ASN A 83 44.08 -12.89 21.80
C ASN A 83 45.35 -13.05 20.96
N ALA A 84 45.37 -13.91 19.94
CA ALA A 84 46.53 -14.10 19.07
C ALA A 84 47.00 -12.81 18.36
N ARG A 85 46.09 -11.85 18.12
CA ARG A 85 46.45 -10.55 17.55
C ARG A 85 47.22 -9.61 18.48
N PHE A 86 47.25 -9.94 19.77
CA PHE A 86 47.96 -9.19 20.80
C PHE A 86 49.27 -9.88 21.23
N ALA A 87 49.62 -11.02 20.57
CA ALA A 87 50.87 -11.70 20.83
C ALA A 87 52.06 -10.85 20.32
N THR A 88 53.03 -10.70 21.22
CA THR A 88 54.31 -10.02 20.94
C THR A 88 55.47 -10.96 21.26
N SER A 89 56.72 -10.62 20.86
CA SER A 89 57.91 -11.39 21.19
C SER A 89 58.13 -11.58 22.68
N VAL A 90 57.59 -10.67 23.49
CA VAL A 90 57.70 -10.70 24.97
C VAL A 90 56.51 -11.39 25.63
N ASN A 91 55.30 -11.18 25.08
CA ASN A 91 54.08 -11.85 25.54
C ASN A 91 53.49 -12.73 24.44
N GLN A 92 53.93 -14.01 24.42
CA GLN A 92 53.54 -14.97 23.40
C GLN A 92 52.13 -15.55 23.61
N ALA A 93 51.55 -15.44 24.80
CA ALA A 93 50.22 -15.97 25.15
C ALA A 93 49.35 -14.93 25.88
N PRO A 94 48.99 -13.82 25.23
CA PRO A 94 48.20 -12.78 25.87
C PRO A 94 46.79 -13.30 26.19
N ARG A 95 46.26 -12.82 27.33
CA ARG A 95 44.87 -13.06 27.74
C ARG A 95 43.93 -11.93 27.26
N GLU A 96 44.49 -10.89 26.69
CA GLU A 96 43.76 -9.74 26.16
C GLU A 96 42.98 -10.10 24.93
N HIS A 97 41.78 -9.60 24.81
CA HIS A 97 40.91 -9.71 23.64
C HIS A 97 40.06 -8.44 23.52
N GLU A 98 39.68 -8.08 22.29
CA GLU A 98 38.76 -6.97 22.08
C GLU A 98 37.32 -7.48 22.14
N PRO A 99 36.41 -6.77 22.81
CA PRO A 99 34.98 -6.99 22.65
C PRO A 99 34.54 -6.58 21.25
N GLY A 100 33.52 -7.21 20.74
CA GLY A 100 32.89 -6.77 19.48
C GLY A 100 32.35 -5.36 19.63
N GLN A 101 32.36 -4.62 18.52
CA GLN A 101 31.82 -3.28 18.46
C GLN A 101 30.31 -3.31 18.61
N LYS A 102 29.79 -2.58 19.61
CA LYS A 102 28.35 -2.35 19.73
C LYS A 102 27.93 -1.29 18.71
N VAL A 103 26.76 -1.49 18.10
CA VAL A 103 26.14 -0.55 17.17
C VAL A 103 24.87 -0.03 17.82
N GLU A 104 24.59 1.23 17.62
CA GLU A 104 23.35 1.84 18.07
C GLU A 104 22.19 1.41 17.16
N PRO A 105 20.96 1.30 17.68
CA PRO A 105 19.77 1.08 16.87
C PRO A 105 19.61 2.21 15.85
N VAL A 106 19.07 1.89 14.70
CA VAL A 106 18.71 2.86 13.67
C VAL A 106 17.19 2.86 13.55
N ASP A 107 16.58 3.99 13.77
CA ASP A 107 15.15 4.18 13.59
C ASP A 107 14.89 4.58 12.13
N VAL A 108 14.01 3.81 11.47
CA VAL A 108 13.64 4.04 10.07
C VAL A 108 12.14 4.18 9.93
N GLU A 109 11.74 5.04 9.03
CA GLU A 109 10.37 5.21 8.59
C GLU A 109 10.18 4.47 7.26
N LEU A 110 9.12 3.66 7.18
CA LEU A 110 8.75 2.93 5.98
C LEU A 110 7.51 3.56 5.37
N GLU A 111 7.61 3.95 4.12
CA GLU A 111 6.52 4.53 3.35
C GLU A 111 6.25 3.67 2.10
N LEU A 112 5.01 3.29 1.86
CA LEU A 112 4.62 2.55 0.66
C LEU A 112 4.13 3.53 -0.42
N LYS A 113 4.76 3.53 -1.60
CA LYS A 113 4.38 4.37 -2.75
C LYS A 113 3.00 4.04 -3.29
N ILE A 114 2.67 2.76 -3.34
CA ILE A 114 1.39 2.26 -3.86
C ILE A 114 0.55 1.85 -2.65
N VAL A 115 -0.63 2.45 -2.52
CA VAL A 115 -1.56 2.12 -1.44
C VAL A 115 -2.41 0.92 -1.83
N ALA A 116 -2.86 0.87 -3.09
CA ALA A 116 -3.64 -0.24 -3.64
C ALA A 116 -3.53 -0.27 -5.17
N ASP A 117 -3.77 -1.45 -5.75
CA ASP A 117 -3.90 -1.60 -7.21
C ASP A 117 -5.16 -0.89 -7.71
N ILE A 118 -6.27 -1.02 -6.95
CA ILE A 118 -7.58 -0.49 -7.28
C ILE A 118 -8.09 0.39 -6.14
N GLY A 119 -8.48 1.61 -6.45
CA GLY A 119 -9.15 2.52 -5.52
C GLY A 119 -10.64 2.64 -5.83
N LEU A 120 -11.50 2.36 -4.85
CA LEU A 120 -12.94 2.60 -4.96
C LEU A 120 -13.25 4.05 -4.60
N VAL A 121 -13.93 4.74 -5.48
CA VAL A 121 -14.28 6.15 -5.37
C VAL A 121 -15.80 6.30 -5.52
N GLY A 122 -16.43 7.03 -4.62
CA GLY A 122 -17.88 7.26 -4.65
C GLY A 122 -18.36 7.96 -3.38
N TYR A 123 -19.56 8.45 -3.42
CA TYR A 123 -20.19 9.12 -2.29
C TYR A 123 -20.41 8.17 -1.09
N PRO A 124 -20.59 8.71 0.13
CA PRO A 124 -21.05 7.92 1.26
C PRO A 124 -22.29 7.11 0.89
N ASN A 125 -22.46 5.94 1.48
CA ASN A 125 -23.58 5.03 1.23
C ASN A 125 -23.75 4.48 -0.20
N ALA A 126 -22.82 4.75 -1.13
CA ALA A 126 -22.85 4.13 -2.46
C ALA A 126 -22.56 2.61 -2.46
N GLY A 127 -22.16 2.06 -1.30
CA GLY A 127 -21.91 0.62 -1.12
C GLY A 127 -20.47 0.20 -1.29
N LYS A 128 -19.49 1.11 -1.27
CA LYS A 128 -18.05 0.82 -1.43
C LYS A 128 -17.54 -0.19 -0.40
N SER A 129 -17.83 0.02 0.88
CA SER A 129 -17.34 -0.85 1.95
C SER A 129 -17.99 -2.23 1.94
N THR A 130 -19.27 -2.33 1.53
CA THR A 130 -19.93 -3.60 1.31
C THR A 130 -19.27 -4.35 0.17
N LEU A 131 -19.12 -3.69 -0.97
CA LEU A 131 -18.44 -4.24 -2.14
C LEU A 131 -17.01 -4.69 -1.82
N LEU A 132 -16.25 -3.90 -1.06
CA LEU A 132 -14.91 -4.25 -0.63
C LEU A 132 -14.91 -5.53 0.21
N SER A 133 -15.86 -5.67 1.15
CA SER A 133 -15.97 -6.86 2.00
C SER A 133 -16.27 -8.11 1.19
N ASP A 134 -17.13 -8.01 0.18
CA ASP A 134 -17.57 -9.14 -0.63
C ASP A 134 -16.54 -9.55 -1.70
N LEU A 135 -15.79 -8.57 -2.24
CA LEU A 135 -14.70 -8.83 -3.17
C LEU A 135 -13.47 -9.47 -2.51
N THR A 136 -13.33 -9.34 -1.18
CA THR A 136 -12.13 -9.79 -0.47
C THR A 136 -12.42 -11.02 0.39
N ASN A 137 -11.55 -12.04 0.33
CA ASN A 137 -11.72 -13.31 1.06
C ASN A 137 -11.42 -13.20 2.57
N ALA A 138 -10.86 -12.07 3.00
CA ALA A 138 -10.54 -11.80 4.40
C ALA A 138 -11.17 -10.46 4.81
N ASN A 139 -11.51 -10.30 6.09
CA ASN A 139 -12.02 -9.04 6.61
C ASN A 139 -11.08 -7.90 6.22
N PRO A 140 -11.58 -6.88 5.51
CA PRO A 140 -10.77 -5.72 5.15
C PRO A 140 -10.15 -5.11 6.40
N LYS A 141 -8.87 -4.76 6.33
CA LYS A 141 -8.14 -4.19 7.46
C LYS A 141 -8.04 -2.67 7.29
N ILE A 142 -8.28 -1.95 8.35
CA ILE A 142 -8.01 -0.52 8.42
C ILE A 142 -6.49 -0.34 8.36
N GLY A 143 -5.99 0.28 7.29
CA GLY A 143 -4.58 0.62 7.16
C GLY A 143 -4.29 1.88 7.97
N PRO A 144 -3.54 1.83 9.07
CA PRO A 144 -3.08 3.03 9.75
C PRO A 144 -1.93 3.63 8.93
N TYR A 145 -2.27 4.56 8.08
CA TYR A 145 -1.28 5.39 7.40
C TYR A 145 -1.02 6.61 8.29
N PRO A 146 0.23 6.84 8.72
CA PRO A 146 0.56 7.82 9.77
C PRO A 146 0.21 9.28 9.44
N PHE A 147 -0.19 9.54 8.19
CA PHE A 147 -0.51 10.89 7.71
C PHE A 147 -2.01 11.08 7.40
N THR A 148 -2.91 10.18 7.85
CA THR A 148 -4.33 10.28 7.53
C THR A 148 -5.19 10.37 8.76
N THR A 149 -6.07 11.35 8.77
CA THR A 149 -7.15 11.46 9.76
C THR A 149 -8.27 10.44 9.48
N LEU A 150 -8.43 10.02 8.22
CA LEU A 150 -9.31 8.93 7.78
C LEU A 150 -8.44 7.81 7.20
N HIS A 151 -8.51 6.65 7.80
CA HIS A 151 -7.74 5.49 7.37
C HIS A 151 -8.46 4.75 6.25
N PRO A 152 -7.82 4.53 5.08
CA PRO A 152 -8.41 3.71 4.04
C PRO A 152 -8.57 2.26 4.53
N VAL A 153 -9.65 1.65 4.14
CA VAL A 153 -9.86 0.22 4.37
C VAL A 153 -9.31 -0.53 3.18
N VAL A 154 -8.29 -1.36 3.41
CA VAL A 154 -7.63 -2.12 2.35
C VAL A 154 -7.98 -3.59 2.46
N GLY A 155 -8.36 -4.18 1.35
CA GLY A 155 -8.62 -5.60 1.21
C GLY A 155 -7.75 -6.24 0.13
N ILE A 156 -7.66 -7.56 0.15
CA ILE A 156 -6.92 -8.35 -0.83
C ILE A 156 -7.90 -9.24 -1.58
N MET A 157 -7.99 -9.05 -2.88
CA MET A 157 -8.69 -9.95 -3.79
C MET A 157 -7.75 -11.08 -4.21
N GLU A 158 -8.15 -12.31 -3.99
CA GLU A 158 -7.41 -13.49 -4.42
C GLU A 158 -8.12 -14.13 -5.62
N TYR A 159 -7.34 -14.54 -6.60
CA TYR A 159 -7.78 -15.24 -7.81
C TYR A 159 -7.38 -16.71 -7.76
N GLU A 160 -8.03 -17.55 -8.56
CA GLU A 160 -7.76 -18.98 -8.64
C GLU A 160 -6.31 -19.31 -9.06
N ASP A 161 -5.68 -18.43 -9.83
CA ASP A 161 -4.27 -18.54 -10.25
C ASP A 161 -3.27 -18.05 -9.18
N PHE A 162 -3.72 -17.91 -7.93
CA PHE A 162 -2.96 -17.41 -6.78
C PHE A 162 -2.45 -15.95 -6.91
N LYS A 163 -2.86 -15.24 -7.93
CA LYS A 163 -2.60 -13.81 -8.02
C LYS A 163 -3.44 -13.05 -7.00
N LYS A 164 -2.84 -12.01 -6.45
CA LYS A 164 -3.47 -11.14 -5.47
C LYS A 164 -3.44 -9.72 -5.98
N LEU A 165 -4.57 -9.02 -5.80
CA LEU A 165 -4.69 -7.60 -6.07
C LEU A 165 -5.16 -6.89 -4.80
N THR A 166 -4.63 -5.72 -4.57
CA THR A 166 -5.05 -4.87 -3.45
C THR A 166 -6.14 -3.91 -3.92
N ILE A 167 -7.22 -3.84 -3.14
CA ILE A 167 -8.32 -2.91 -3.35
C ILE A 167 -8.50 -2.06 -2.10
N ALA A 168 -8.68 -0.75 -2.26
CA ALA A 168 -8.90 0.16 -1.16
C ALA A 168 -10.23 0.89 -1.31
N ASP A 169 -11.00 0.94 -0.22
CA ASP A 169 -12.08 1.91 -0.07
C ASP A 169 -11.44 3.23 0.30
N ILE A 170 -11.65 4.22 -0.55
CA ILE A 170 -11.11 5.55 -0.38
C ILE A 170 -12.20 6.43 0.23
N PRO A 171 -12.25 6.62 1.57
CA PRO A 171 -13.26 7.42 2.23
C PRO A 171 -13.03 8.92 1.98
N GLY A 172 -14.06 9.74 1.94
CA GLY A 172 -13.94 11.19 2.10
C GLY A 172 -14.01 12.08 0.86
N LEU A 173 -14.39 11.56 -0.32
CA LEU A 173 -14.87 12.42 -1.39
C LEU A 173 -16.30 12.87 -1.00
N VAL A 174 -16.40 14.03 -0.39
CA VAL A 174 -17.66 14.70 0.01
C VAL A 174 -17.62 16.08 -0.59
N ASP A 175 -18.79 16.64 -0.90
CA ASP A 175 -18.93 17.99 -1.45
C ASP A 175 -18.04 18.99 -0.68
N GLY A 176 -17.03 19.53 -1.35
CA GLY A 176 -16.16 20.57 -0.80
C GLY A 176 -14.86 20.08 -0.14
N ALA A 177 -14.41 18.85 -0.35
CA ALA A 177 -13.11 18.36 0.14
C ALA A 177 -11.92 19.23 -0.34
N HIS A 178 -12.05 19.88 -1.51
CA HIS A 178 -11.07 20.83 -2.04
C HIS A 178 -11.02 22.16 -1.27
N ARG A 179 -11.99 22.49 -0.43
CA ARG A 179 -12.08 23.79 0.29
C ARG A 179 -11.32 23.84 1.61
N ASN A 180 -10.25 23.08 1.78
CA ASN A 180 -9.34 23.17 2.93
C ASN A 180 -9.96 23.00 4.33
N VAL A 181 -11.03 22.25 4.47
CA VAL A 181 -11.52 21.87 5.80
C VAL A 181 -10.81 20.56 6.22
N GLY A 182 -9.50 20.64 6.42
CA GLY A 182 -8.70 19.70 7.21
C GLY A 182 -8.47 18.25 6.70
N LEU A 183 -9.15 17.79 5.66
CA LEU A 183 -9.17 16.38 5.23
C LEU A 183 -8.72 16.13 3.78
N GLY A 184 -8.60 17.18 2.95
CA GLY A 184 -8.52 17.06 1.50
C GLY A 184 -7.18 16.54 0.96
N HIS A 185 -6.06 17.17 1.32
CA HIS A 185 -4.77 16.93 0.64
C HIS A 185 -4.09 15.59 1.00
N GLU A 186 -4.19 15.16 2.25
CA GLU A 186 -3.57 13.90 2.68
C GLU A 186 -4.29 12.68 2.12
N PHE A 187 -5.59 12.77 2.01
CA PHE A 187 -6.47 11.76 1.47
C PHE A 187 -6.26 11.55 -0.05
N LEU A 188 -6.13 12.61 -0.79
CA LEU A 188 -5.98 12.58 -2.24
C LEU A 188 -4.60 12.03 -2.68
N ARG A 189 -3.56 12.11 -1.82
CA ARG A 189 -2.30 11.39 -2.02
C ARG A 189 -2.48 9.87 -2.11
N HIS A 190 -3.50 9.31 -1.46
CA HIS A 190 -3.79 7.87 -1.55
C HIS A 190 -4.36 7.51 -2.90
N ILE A 191 -5.21 8.38 -3.47
CA ILE A 191 -5.77 8.18 -4.81
C ILE A 191 -4.65 8.23 -5.86
N GLU A 192 -3.72 9.16 -5.75
CA GLU A 192 -2.56 9.25 -6.66
C GLU A 192 -1.70 7.99 -6.65
N ARG A 193 -1.71 7.26 -5.53
CA ARG A 193 -0.95 6.04 -5.32
C ARG A 193 -1.71 4.76 -5.68
N THR A 194 -2.85 4.87 -6.37
CA THR A 194 -3.56 3.72 -6.95
C THR A 194 -3.28 3.61 -8.45
N ARG A 195 -3.22 2.39 -8.96
CA ARG A 195 -2.99 2.15 -10.39
C ARG A 195 -4.24 2.42 -11.22
N MET A 196 -5.41 2.07 -10.69
CA MET A 196 -6.71 2.21 -11.34
C MET A 196 -7.74 2.72 -10.33
N LEU A 197 -8.64 3.57 -10.79
CA LEU A 197 -9.81 3.99 -10.03
C LEU A 197 -11.07 3.31 -10.57
N VAL A 198 -12.00 3.04 -9.66
CA VAL A 198 -13.33 2.49 -9.96
C VAL A 198 -14.37 3.37 -9.27
N TYR A 199 -15.26 3.97 -10.06
CA TYR A 199 -16.40 4.70 -9.50
C TYR A 199 -17.46 3.71 -9.03
N VAL A 200 -17.99 3.94 -7.83
CA VAL A 200 -19.15 3.21 -7.29
C VAL A 200 -20.28 4.21 -7.14
N LEU A 201 -21.34 4.02 -7.93
CA LEU A 201 -22.49 4.91 -7.99
C LEU A 201 -23.74 4.22 -7.45
N ASP A 202 -24.53 4.94 -6.68
CA ASP A 202 -25.82 4.49 -6.15
C ASP A 202 -26.91 4.68 -7.18
N MET A 203 -27.32 3.61 -7.87
CA MET A 203 -28.40 3.67 -8.86
C MET A 203 -29.78 3.84 -8.23
N GLY A 204 -29.95 3.50 -6.96
CA GLY A 204 -31.20 3.67 -6.24
C GLY A 204 -31.52 5.11 -5.87
N GLY A 205 -30.53 6.02 -5.92
CA GLY A 205 -30.73 7.42 -5.51
C GLY A 205 -31.17 7.59 -4.06
N THR A 206 -30.72 6.70 -3.16
CA THR A 206 -31.23 6.56 -1.79
C THR A 206 -31.13 7.84 -0.96
N ASP A 207 -30.17 8.71 -1.24
CA ASP A 207 -29.99 9.99 -0.56
C ASP A 207 -30.58 11.18 -1.36
N GLY A 208 -31.49 10.89 -2.31
CA GLY A 208 -32.10 11.90 -3.19
C GLY A 208 -31.12 12.48 -4.23
N ARG A 209 -30.02 11.78 -4.50
CA ARG A 209 -28.97 12.18 -5.43
C ARG A 209 -29.19 11.56 -6.80
N ASN A 210 -28.68 12.23 -7.85
CA ASN A 210 -28.69 11.69 -9.21
C ASN A 210 -27.33 11.08 -9.56
N PRO A 211 -27.25 9.81 -9.98
CA PRO A 211 -25.97 9.15 -10.29
C PRO A 211 -25.14 9.85 -11.37
N VAL A 212 -25.77 10.51 -12.34
CA VAL A 212 -25.07 11.26 -13.39
C VAL A 212 -24.39 12.50 -12.80
N ASP A 213 -25.11 13.24 -11.96
CA ASP A 213 -24.59 14.43 -11.29
C ASP A 213 -23.48 14.04 -10.32
N ASP A 214 -23.65 12.93 -9.60
CA ASP A 214 -22.63 12.37 -8.71
C ASP A 214 -21.35 12.03 -9.46
N LEU A 215 -21.45 11.38 -10.63
CA LEU A 215 -20.27 11.06 -11.45
C LEU A 215 -19.53 12.33 -11.88
N HIS A 216 -20.26 13.33 -12.38
CA HIS A 216 -19.66 14.59 -12.82
C HIS A 216 -18.98 15.33 -11.64
N ALA A 217 -19.61 15.37 -10.49
CA ALA A 217 -19.04 15.99 -9.29
C ALA A 217 -17.76 15.26 -8.83
N LEU A 218 -17.76 13.92 -8.81
CA LEU A 218 -16.57 13.12 -8.48
C LEU A 218 -15.43 13.35 -9.47
N GLN A 219 -15.72 13.41 -10.77
CA GLN A 219 -14.71 13.69 -11.80
C GLN A 219 -14.10 15.07 -11.61
N GLN A 220 -14.95 16.08 -11.39
CA GLN A 220 -14.48 17.45 -11.15
C GLN A 220 -13.62 17.54 -9.89
N GLU A 221 -14.02 16.88 -8.82
CA GLU A 221 -13.28 16.91 -7.56
C GLU A 221 -11.89 16.25 -7.68
N LEU A 222 -11.80 15.14 -8.39
CA LEU A 222 -10.53 14.48 -8.69
C LEU A 222 -9.61 15.37 -9.54
N ASP A 223 -10.14 16.01 -10.59
CA ASP A 223 -9.35 16.85 -11.49
C ASP A 223 -8.98 18.21 -10.88
N LEU A 224 -9.76 18.72 -9.93
CA LEU A 224 -9.39 19.89 -9.14
C LEU A 224 -8.20 19.62 -8.21
N TYR A 225 -8.03 18.38 -7.79
CA TYR A 225 -6.90 17.98 -6.95
C TYR A 225 -5.64 17.76 -7.78
N SER A 226 -5.73 16.94 -8.83
CA SER A 226 -4.62 16.64 -9.73
C SER A 226 -5.15 16.51 -11.15
N GLU A 227 -4.67 17.33 -12.05
CA GLU A 227 -5.10 17.38 -13.44
C GLU A 227 -5.00 16.01 -14.10
N GLY A 228 -6.12 15.51 -14.64
CA GLY A 228 -6.20 14.21 -15.32
C GLY A 228 -6.35 13.00 -14.38
N LEU A 229 -6.53 13.20 -13.06
CA LEU A 229 -6.72 12.10 -12.12
C LEU A 229 -8.02 11.34 -12.38
N SER A 230 -9.09 12.01 -12.79
CA SER A 230 -10.35 11.38 -13.20
C SER A 230 -10.15 10.38 -14.35
N GLY A 231 -9.18 10.60 -15.23
CA GLY A 231 -8.82 9.72 -16.35
C GLY A 231 -8.22 8.36 -15.94
N ARG A 232 -7.83 8.18 -14.65
CA ARG A 232 -7.44 6.88 -14.12
C ARG A 232 -8.62 5.96 -13.83
N ALA A 233 -9.83 6.47 -13.80
CA ALA A 233 -11.01 5.65 -13.65
C ALA A 233 -11.26 4.86 -14.95
N LYS A 234 -11.31 3.53 -14.82
CA LYS A 234 -11.46 2.60 -15.95
C LYS A 234 -12.73 1.78 -15.87
N LEU A 235 -13.48 1.89 -14.77
CA LEU A 235 -14.71 1.14 -14.54
C LEU A 235 -15.68 2.00 -13.72
N ILE A 236 -16.96 1.87 -14.01
CA ILE A 236 -18.07 2.37 -13.19
C ILE A 236 -18.85 1.15 -12.71
N ILE A 237 -19.04 1.02 -11.42
CA ILE A 237 -19.94 0.06 -10.82
C ILE A 237 -21.25 0.77 -10.53
N ALA A 238 -22.28 0.39 -11.27
CA ALA A 238 -23.65 0.84 -11.05
C ALA A 238 -24.29 -0.06 -9.98
N ASN A 239 -24.13 0.35 -8.71
CA ASN A 239 -24.57 -0.44 -7.57
C ASN A 239 -26.02 -0.18 -7.17
N LYS A 240 -26.61 -1.07 -6.35
CA LYS A 240 -27.99 -1.04 -5.88
C LYS A 240 -29.01 -1.19 -7.01
N MET A 241 -28.72 -2.11 -7.96
CA MET A 241 -29.64 -2.43 -9.05
C MET A 241 -30.94 -3.11 -8.59
N ASP A 242 -31.04 -3.45 -7.31
CA ASP A 242 -32.23 -3.99 -6.64
C ASP A 242 -33.30 -2.92 -6.34
N MET A 243 -33.00 -1.64 -6.50
CA MET A 243 -33.91 -0.54 -6.22
C MET A 243 -34.82 -0.21 -7.41
N GLU A 244 -36.04 0.26 -7.16
CA GLU A 244 -37.06 0.51 -8.21
C GLU A 244 -36.65 1.52 -9.30
N GLU A 245 -35.86 2.55 -8.93
CA GLU A 245 -35.44 3.58 -9.87
C GLU A 245 -34.13 3.28 -10.59
N SER A 246 -33.48 2.17 -10.26
CA SER A 246 -32.13 1.84 -10.71
C SER A 246 -32.01 1.64 -12.23
N GLU A 247 -32.99 1.00 -12.88
CA GLU A 247 -32.96 0.78 -14.32
C GLU A 247 -33.01 2.09 -15.10
N LYS A 248 -33.90 3.03 -14.70
CA LYS A 248 -34.01 4.33 -15.32
C LYS A 248 -32.72 5.14 -15.15
N ASN A 249 -32.17 5.15 -13.94
CA ASN A 249 -30.94 5.85 -13.62
C ASN A 249 -29.75 5.28 -14.39
N LEU A 250 -29.71 3.96 -14.61
CA LEU A 250 -28.70 3.30 -15.44
C LEU A 250 -28.81 3.71 -16.91
N GLU A 251 -30.02 3.77 -17.47
CA GLU A 251 -30.21 4.24 -18.84
C GLU A 251 -29.72 5.67 -19.03
N ASP A 252 -30.05 6.56 -18.10
CA ASP A 252 -29.64 7.96 -18.15
C ASP A 252 -28.12 8.11 -17.99
N LEU A 253 -27.48 7.30 -17.12
CA LEU A 253 -26.04 7.23 -17.00
C LEU A 253 -25.38 6.76 -18.30
N LEU A 254 -25.88 5.69 -18.92
CA LEU A 254 -25.33 5.15 -20.17
C LEU A 254 -25.45 6.15 -21.34
N LYS A 255 -26.52 6.97 -21.38
CA LYS A 255 -26.67 8.05 -22.35
C LYS A 255 -25.64 9.16 -22.12
N ALA A 256 -25.39 9.54 -20.86
CA ALA A 256 -24.46 10.60 -20.49
C ALA A 256 -22.99 10.23 -20.78
N LEU A 257 -22.61 8.96 -20.60
CA LEU A 257 -21.23 8.50 -20.72
C LEU A 257 -20.69 8.38 -22.16
N ASN A 258 -21.55 8.41 -23.20
CA ASN A 258 -21.12 8.21 -24.58
C ASN A 258 -20.15 7.03 -24.80
N LYS A 259 -20.27 5.97 -24.00
CA LYS A 259 -19.42 4.74 -24.01
C LYS A 259 -17.93 4.96 -23.71
N THR A 260 -17.56 6.01 -23.03
CA THR A 260 -16.15 6.31 -22.72
C THR A 260 -15.57 5.40 -21.61
N ILE A 261 -16.38 4.98 -20.65
CA ILE A 261 -15.96 4.10 -19.53
C ILE A 261 -16.97 2.94 -19.46
N PRO A 262 -16.52 1.68 -19.33
CA PRO A 262 -17.41 0.54 -19.14
C PRO A 262 -18.19 0.68 -17.82
N VAL A 263 -19.46 0.27 -17.86
CA VAL A 263 -20.37 0.27 -16.70
C VAL A 263 -20.71 -1.18 -16.37
N PHE A 264 -20.57 -1.55 -15.12
CA PHE A 264 -20.93 -2.87 -14.59
C PHE A 264 -22.12 -2.71 -13.63
N PRO A 265 -23.35 -3.09 -14.04
CA PRO A 265 -24.51 -3.04 -13.15
C PRO A 265 -24.50 -4.23 -12.20
N MET A 266 -24.76 -3.98 -10.90
CA MET A 266 -24.80 -5.01 -9.87
C MET A 266 -25.56 -4.56 -8.62
N SER A 267 -25.87 -5.52 -7.75
CA SER A 267 -26.29 -5.26 -6.37
C SER A 267 -25.34 -5.92 -5.40
N ALA A 268 -24.55 -5.14 -4.69
CA ALA A 268 -23.60 -5.67 -3.69
C ALA A 268 -24.27 -6.46 -2.56
N VAL A 269 -25.59 -6.31 -2.39
CA VAL A 269 -26.35 -7.01 -1.33
C VAL A 269 -26.99 -8.31 -1.83
N LEU A 270 -27.41 -8.37 -3.10
CA LEU A 270 -28.21 -9.48 -3.63
C LEU A 270 -27.43 -10.38 -4.58
N ASP A 271 -26.36 -9.91 -5.21
CA ASP A 271 -25.61 -10.71 -6.16
C ASP A 271 -24.82 -11.81 -5.41
N PRO A 272 -25.01 -13.07 -5.79
CA PRO A 272 -24.41 -14.20 -5.10
C PRO A 272 -22.95 -14.44 -5.49
N ASP A 273 -22.47 -13.86 -6.59
CA ASP A 273 -21.16 -14.13 -7.17
C ASP A 273 -20.51 -12.85 -7.70
N PHE A 274 -19.27 -12.64 -7.30
CA PHE A 274 -18.45 -11.49 -7.67
C PHE A 274 -17.32 -11.87 -8.64
N ASN A 275 -17.29 -13.08 -9.18
CA ASN A 275 -16.17 -13.52 -10.03
C ASN A 275 -16.11 -12.75 -11.34
N GLU A 276 -17.25 -12.45 -11.96
CA GLU A 276 -17.29 -11.70 -13.21
C GLU A 276 -16.68 -10.30 -13.05
N ILE A 277 -17.07 -9.56 -12.02
CA ILE A 277 -16.50 -8.22 -11.78
C ILE A 277 -15.02 -8.27 -11.38
N LYS A 278 -14.59 -9.30 -10.66
CA LYS A 278 -13.16 -9.52 -10.36
C LYS A 278 -12.36 -9.69 -11.66
N ASP A 279 -12.85 -10.49 -12.60
CA ASP A 279 -12.20 -10.72 -13.89
C ASP A 279 -12.16 -9.46 -14.75
N VAL A 280 -13.24 -8.67 -14.78
CA VAL A 280 -13.29 -7.37 -15.45
C VAL A 280 -12.26 -6.41 -14.85
N MET A 281 -12.20 -6.32 -13.54
CA MET A 281 -11.20 -5.47 -12.84
C MET A 281 -9.78 -5.89 -13.18
N ARG A 282 -9.48 -7.20 -13.19
CA ARG A 282 -8.16 -7.72 -13.54
C ARG A 282 -7.77 -7.41 -14.97
N ASP A 283 -8.68 -7.59 -15.92
CA ASP A 283 -8.42 -7.29 -17.33
C ASP A 283 -8.14 -5.80 -17.55
N LEU A 284 -8.93 -4.92 -16.94
CA LEU A 284 -8.73 -3.48 -17.02
C LEU A 284 -7.41 -3.04 -16.36
N LEU A 285 -7.09 -3.60 -15.20
CA LEU A 285 -5.85 -3.30 -14.50
C LEU A 285 -4.62 -3.74 -15.29
N SER A 286 -4.68 -4.86 -16.03
CA SER A 286 -3.59 -5.33 -16.87
C SER A 286 -3.21 -4.35 -17.99
N LYS A 287 -4.11 -3.46 -18.36
CA LYS A 287 -3.92 -2.39 -19.37
C LYS A 287 -3.41 -1.09 -18.76
N CYS A 288 -3.34 -1.01 -17.41
CA CYS A 288 -2.81 0.14 -16.69
C CYS A 288 -1.30 0.01 -16.48
N PRO A 289 -0.54 1.10 -16.40
CA PRO A 289 0.88 1.05 -16.06
C PRO A 289 1.09 0.48 -14.65
N ASP A 290 2.19 -0.25 -14.45
CA ASP A 290 2.51 -0.88 -13.16
C ASP A 290 2.85 0.11 -12.05
N THR A 291 3.29 1.30 -12.41
CA THR A 291 3.58 2.37 -11.46
C THR A 291 2.74 3.60 -11.82
N PRO A 292 1.94 4.13 -10.89
CA PRO A 292 1.27 5.39 -11.11
C PRO A 292 2.34 6.50 -11.29
N ALA A 293 2.15 7.37 -12.27
CA ALA A 293 2.99 8.55 -12.42
C ALA A 293 2.72 9.48 -11.22
N VAL A 294 3.49 9.34 -10.17
CA VAL A 294 3.49 10.25 -9.02
C VAL A 294 4.50 11.33 -9.33
N ALA A 295 4.05 12.58 -9.44
CA ALA A 295 4.96 13.72 -9.49
C ALA A 295 5.71 13.76 -8.15
N VAL A 296 7.01 13.50 -8.19
CA VAL A 296 7.90 13.68 -7.04
C VAL A 296 8.25 15.16 -7.02
N GLU A 297 7.58 15.92 -6.16
CA GLU A 297 8.06 17.26 -5.78
C GLU A 297 9.15 17.18 -4.69
#